data_b9bc39c87cebcacfb927bf25835d8d04
#
_entry.id   b9bc39c87cebcacfb927bf25835d8d04
#
_cell.length_a   1.000
_cell.length_b   1.000
_cell.length_c   1.000
_cell.angle_alpha   90.00
_cell.angle_beta   90.00
_cell.angle_gamma   90.00
#
_symmetry.space_group_name_H-M   'P 1'
#
loop_
_entity.id
_entity.type
_entity.pdbx_description
1 polymer ?
#
loop_
_entity_poly.entity_id
_entity_poly.type
_entity_poly.pdbx_seq_one_letter_code
_entity_poly.pdbx_strand_id
1 'polypeptide(L)'
;MADESIFPVRALPVNLEAEAALLGAILYRNRAIDQCEGLESDHFADAIHARVFRDCRTLIQSGNAVDTVLLATRYTNSGVLAEVGGNAFLAGLTTAMVQTSDVRHYAAAIRECWLRRQAIELAQQLTDQAFGADPDLSPTAIMEQVSGALASLAAIGQSSRLVTLDEAMSAAEEAMERARKGQTAGISTGYKCFDARLGGLEPGLVYVIAGRPAMGKSSAGHQIALNAARNGKKVLEIALEMSATQLGRRTLSAAANVPIFAMKDGRIGSAEASRLVLARRELSGLPLLIDDSAGRTPSQIIRQCRALTRTKGLDLVMIDHLNLMRADTEDAKHGGTWATERASAAMLELAKECNLPVLLLAQLNRGVEGREDKRPTLSDLRQAGAIEQDAYAVGFVYRPEYYLGGEPEQKDGETRDKLDSRRETWRQRKDELAGKAEMIWQKVRDGEPGTDHLWFDGPTATFREPQ
;
A
#
# COMPACT_ATOMS: atom_id res chain seq x y z
N MET A 1 44.86 2.23 -25.81
CA MET A 1 44.52 1.14 -26.74
C MET A 1 43.31 0.42 -26.16
N ALA A 2 42.36 0.18 -27.03
CA ALA A 2 41.08 -0.48 -26.85
C ALA A 2 40.03 0.36 -26.10
N ASP A 3 39.44 1.25 -26.86
CA ASP A 3 38.04 1.69 -26.71
C ASP A 3 37.16 0.58 -27.29
N GLU A 4 36.85 -0.42 -26.48
CA GLU A 4 35.79 -1.37 -26.78
C GLU A 4 34.58 -0.92 -25.99
N SER A 5 33.67 -0.16 -26.67
CA SER A 5 32.33 0.09 -26.19
C SER A 5 31.71 -1.27 -25.88
N ILE A 6 31.46 -1.53 -24.59
CA ILE A 6 30.92 -2.80 -24.04
C ILE A 6 29.55 -3.14 -24.63
N PHE A 7 28.91 -2.21 -25.32
CA PHE A 7 27.62 -2.41 -25.98
C PHE A 7 27.69 -2.06 -27.47
N PRO A 8 27.23 -2.96 -28.36
CA PRO A 8 27.09 -2.60 -29.77
C PRO A 8 26.11 -1.42 -29.90
N VAL A 9 26.45 -0.42 -30.74
CA VAL A 9 25.59 0.70 -31.08
C VAL A 9 24.29 0.13 -31.67
N ARG A 10 23.25 0.03 -30.87
CA ARG A 10 21.91 -0.40 -31.30
C ARG A 10 21.10 0.84 -31.62
N ALA A 11 20.32 0.80 -32.72
CA ALA A 11 19.38 1.85 -33.03
C ALA A 11 18.35 1.99 -31.88
N LEU A 12 18.03 3.23 -31.52
CA LEU A 12 16.99 3.50 -30.53
C LEU A 12 15.63 2.98 -31.02
N PRO A 13 14.74 2.51 -30.11
CA PRO A 13 13.40 2.08 -30.46
C PRO A 13 12.58 3.24 -31.00
N VAL A 14 12.16 3.15 -32.27
CA VAL A 14 11.33 4.15 -32.95
C VAL A 14 10.28 3.43 -33.80
N ASN A 15 9.14 4.10 -34.03
CA ASN A 15 8.10 3.63 -34.95
C ASN A 15 7.56 4.83 -35.75
N LEU A 16 8.35 5.28 -36.73
CA LEU A 16 8.02 6.44 -37.55
C LEU A 16 6.76 6.24 -38.39
N GLU A 17 6.46 5.00 -38.76
CA GLU A 17 5.23 4.66 -39.49
C GLU A 17 3.99 4.88 -38.62
N ALA A 18 4.03 4.46 -37.35
CA ALA A 18 2.94 4.71 -36.41
C ALA A 18 2.78 6.22 -36.12
N GLU A 19 3.89 6.96 -36.00
CA GLU A 19 3.85 8.42 -35.84
C GLU A 19 3.18 9.10 -37.02
N ALA A 20 3.61 8.80 -38.26
CA ALA A 20 3.04 9.35 -39.47
C ALA A 20 1.55 8.97 -39.63
N ALA A 21 1.20 7.71 -39.37
CA ALA A 21 -0.19 7.23 -39.47
C ALA A 21 -1.11 7.93 -38.47
N LEU A 22 -0.66 8.13 -37.23
CA LEU A 22 -1.40 8.85 -36.19
C LEU A 22 -1.63 10.31 -36.59
N LEU A 23 -0.59 11.02 -37.06
CA LEU A 23 -0.69 12.39 -37.49
C LEU A 23 -1.64 12.52 -38.71
N GLY A 24 -1.52 11.60 -39.64
CA GLY A 24 -2.45 11.54 -40.82
C GLY A 24 -3.90 11.36 -40.36
N ALA A 25 -4.16 10.49 -39.38
CA ALA A 25 -5.49 10.29 -38.84
C ALA A 25 -6.06 11.56 -38.16
N ILE A 26 -5.22 12.29 -37.40
CA ILE A 26 -5.61 13.57 -36.76
C ILE A 26 -5.93 14.63 -37.81
N LEU A 27 -5.10 14.75 -38.87
CA LEU A 27 -5.30 15.72 -39.96
C LEU A 27 -6.54 15.42 -40.81
N TYR A 28 -6.86 14.13 -40.96
CA TYR A 28 -8.08 13.71 -41.66
C TYR A 28 -9.34 13.87 -40.78
N ARG A 29 -9.25 13.58 -39.52
CA ARG A 29 -10.37 13.63 -38.55
C ARG A 29 -9.89 14.15 -37.19
N ASN A 30 -10.07 15.44 -36.93
CA ASN A 30 -9.53 16.08 -35.72
C ASN A 30 -9.94 15.40 -34.39
N ARG A 31 -11.13 14.77 -34.33
CA ARG A 31 -11.57 13.99 -33.18
C ARG A 31 -10.69 12.77 -32.87
N ALA A 32 -9.82 12.38 -33.80
CA ALA A 32 -8.85 11.31 -33.54
C ALA A 32 -7.90 11.67 -32.39
N ILE A 33 -7.68 12.96 -32.13
CA ILE A 33 -6.84 13.42 -31.00
C ILE A 33 -7.42 13.07 -29.65
N ASP A 34 -8.73 12.94 -29.51
CA ASP A 34 -9.40 12.54 -28.27
C ASP A 34 -9.07 11.09 -27.89
N GLN A 35 -8.64 10.29 -28.87
CA GLN A 35 -8.21 8.89 -28.68
C GLN A 35 -6.71 8.78 -28.36
N CYS A 36 -5.98 9.89 -28.34
CA CYS A 36 -4.56 9.96 -28.02
C CYS A 36 -4.32 10.30 -26.54
N GLU A 37 -5.18 9.83 -25.63
CA GLU A 37 -5.10 10.15 -24.22
C GLU A 37 -3.73 9.75 -23.64
N GLY A 38 -3.09 10.68 -22.91
CA GLY A 38 -1.77 10.48 -22.32
C GLY A 38 -0.62 10.46 -23.33
N LEU A 39 -0.83 10.79 -24.60
CA LEU A 39 0.25 10.97 -25.58
C LEU A 39 0.68 12.44 -25.58
N GLU A 40 1.98 12.69 -25.42
CA GLU A 40 2.60 14.02 -25.45
C GLU A 40 3.54 14.15 -26.64
N SER A 41 3.89 15.40 -27.02
CA SER A 41 4.82 15.66 -28.12
C SER A 41 6.19 15.01 -27.94
N ASP A 42 6.65 14.90 -26.69
CA ASP A 42 7.96 14.36 -26.34
C ASP A 42 8.04 12.82 -26.52
N HIS A 43 6.88 12.19 -26.70
CA HIS A 43 6.82 10.75 -26.96
C HIS A 43 7.22 10.39 -28.40
N PHE A 44 7.21 11.35 -29.33
CA PHE A 44 7.61 11.15 -30.71
C PHE A 44 9.13 11.08 -30.85
N ALA A 45 9.61 10.20 -31.71
CA ALA A 45 11.03 10.09 -32.01
C ALA A 45 11.50 11.12 -33.03
N ASP A 46 10.63 11.44 -33.98
CA ASP A 46 10.92 12.45 -35.02
C ASP A 46 10.50 13.84 -34.50
N ALA A 47 11.44 14.79 -34.53
CA ALA A 47 11.22 16.14 -34.03
C ALA A 47 10.15 16.91 -34.84
N ILE A 48 10.01 16.57 -36.13
CA ILE A 48 9.00 17.18 -37.04
C ILE A 48 7.63 16.61 -36.67
N HIS A 49 7.51 15.30 -36.48
CA HIS A 49 6.29 14.66 -36.01
C HIS A 49 5.84 15.21 -34.64
N ALA A 50 6.76 15.34 -33.68
CA ALA A 50 6.52 15.97 -32.40
C ALA A 50 5.93 17.38 -32.52
N ARG A 51 6.51 18.18 -33.41
CA ARG A 51 6.05 19.55 -33.67
C ARG A 51 4.67 19.59 -34.28
N VAL A 52 4.41 18.77 -35.33
CA VAL A 52 3.11 18.67 -35.98
C VAL A 52 2.04 18.25 -34.98
N PHE A 53 2.32 17.25 -34.13
CA PHE A 53 1.40 16.82 -33.09
C PHE A 53 1.05 17.94 -32.11
N ARG A 54 2.06 18.65 -31.60
CA ARG A 54 1.90 19.79 -30.68
C ARG A 54 1.03 20.89 -31.30
N ASP A 55 1.30 21.25 -32.54
CA ASP A 55 0.55 22.30 -33.26
C ASP A 55 -0.90 21.87 -33.50
N CYS A 56 -1.14 20.64 -33.94
CA CYS A 56 -2.48 20.06 -34.05
C CYS A 56 -3.24 20.13 -32.75
N ARG A 57 -2.62 19.66 -31.65
CA ARG A 57 -3.24 19.65 -30.32
C ARG A 57 -3.60 21.05 -29.84
N THR A 58 -2.70 22.01 -29.99
CA THR A 58 -2.92 23.41 -29.61
C THR A 58 -4.07 24.04 -30.37
N LEU A 59 -4.12 23.81 -31.67
CA LEU A 59 -5.16 24.37 -32.52
C LEU A 59 -6.54 23.75 -32.24
N ILE A 60 -6.61 22.44 -32.12
CA ILE A 60 -7.85 21.72 -31.82
C ILE A 60 -8.38 22.12 -30.43
N GLN A 61 -7.51 22.21 -29.42
CA GLN A 61 -7.90 22.65 -28.07
C GLN A 61 -8.40 24.10 -28.05
N SER A 62 -7.91 24.96 -28.95
CA SER A 62 -8.43 26.32 -29.10
C SER A 62 -9.70 26.41 -29.97
N GLY A 63 -10.30 25.27 -30.31
CA GLY A 63 -11.56 25.20 -31.07
C GLY A 63 -11.43 25.34 -32.60
N ASN A 64 -10.20 25.32 -33.15
CA ASN A 64 -9.95 25.42 -34.56
C ASN A 64 -9.87 24.03 -35.21
N ALA A 65 -10.44 23.90 -36.41
CA ALA A 65 -10.19 22.73 -37.25
C ALA A 65 -8.77 22.78 -37.81
N VAL A 66 -8.13 21.61 -37.91
CA VAL A 66 -6.77 21.48 -38.45
C VAL A 66 -6.78 20.53 -39.66
N ASP A 67 -6.19 20.98 -40.75
CA ASP A 67 -5.91 20.19 -41.93
C ASP A 67 -4.51 20.51 -42.49
N THR A 68 -4.11 19.80 -43.52
CA THR A 68 -2.81 19.99 -44.16
C THR A 68 -2.62 21.37 -44.77
N VAL A 69 -3.69 22.01 -45.26
CA VAL A 69 -3.64 23.34 -45.89
C VAL A 69 -3.42 24.41 -44.80
N LEU A 70 -4.13 24.32 -43.71
CA LEU A 70 -3.99 25.26 -42.61
C LEU A 70 -2.59 25.19 -41.98
N LEU A 71 -2.07 23.96 -41.77
CA LEU A 71 -0.71 23.78 -41.26
C LEU A 71 0.35 24.27 -42.24
N ALA A 72 0.20 24.00 -43.55
CA ALA A 72 1.09 24.50 -44.59
C ALA A 72 1.13 26.03 -44.60
N THR A 73 -0.02 26.69 -44.51
CA THR A 73 -0.13 28.16 -44.44
C THR A 73 0.57 28.69 -43.18
N ARG A 74 0.34 28.08 -42.04
CA ARG A 74 0.98 28.45 -40.78
C ARG A 74 2.49 28.30 -40.81
N TYR A 75 2.99 27.20 -41.39
CA TYR A 75 4.43 26.94 -41.52
C TYR A 75 5.11 27.81 -42.58
N THR A 76 4.42 28.17 -43.61
CA THR A 76 4.90 29.15 -44.59
C THR A 76 5.10 30.50 -43.91
N ASN A 77 4.11 30.98 -43.16
CA ASN A 77 4.15 32.26 -42.45
C ASN A 77 5.22 32.32 -41.37
N SER A 78 5.55 31.19 -40.74
CA SER A 78 6.59 31.09 -39.71
C SER A 78 7.98 30.75 -40.26
N GLY A 79 8.13 30.54 -41.59
CA GLY A 79 9.40 30.15 -42.21
C GLY A 79 9.80 28.68 -42.02
N VAL A 80 8.98 27.90 -41.36
CA VAL A 80 9.29 26.51 -40.90
C VAL A 80 8.94 25.46 -41.98
N LEU A 81 8.20 25.82 -43.01
CA LEU A 81 7.72 24.86 -44.01
C LEU A 81 8.85 24.06 -44.69
N ALA A 82 9.98 24.72 -44.94
CA ALA A 82 11.14 24.04 -45.52
C ALA A 82 11.79 23.03 -44.55
N GLU A 83 11.80 23.35 -43.26
CA GLU A 83 12.35 22.49 -42.20
C GLU A 83 11.52 21.21 -42.03
N VAL A 84 10.19 21.30 -42.18
CA VAL A 84 9.28 20.15 -42.10
C VAL A 84 9.19 19.34 -43.41
N GLY A 85 10.00 19.61 -44.45
CA GLY A 85 9.98 18.87 -45.71
C GLY A 85 8.92 19.36 -46.68
N GLY A 86 8.38 20.56 -46.50
CA GLY A 86 7.47 21.22 -47.42
C GLY A 86 6.05 20.61 -47.44
N ASN A 87 5.28 21.05 -48.45
CA ASN A 87 3.91 20.58 -48.66
C ASN A 87 3.84 19.06 -48.94
N ALA A 88 4.89 18.50 -49.56
CA ALA A 88 4.94 17.07 -49.88
C ALA A 88 4.96 16.21 -48.65
N PHE A 89 5.66 16.64 -47.59
CA PHE A 89 5.67 15.93 -46.29
C PHE A 89 4.28 15.93 -45.64
N LEU A 90 3.62 17.09 -45.58
CA LEU A 90 2.27 17.19 -44.99
C LEU A 90 1.23 16.37 -45.77
N ALA A 91 1.33 16.34 -47.10
CA ALA A 91 0.51 15.47 -47.94
C ALA A 91 0.83 13.98 -47.72
N GLY A 92 2.11 13.66 -47.52
CA GLY A 92 2.57 12.31 -47.19
C GLY A 92 1.97 11.75 -45.91
N LEU A 93 1.79 12.57 -44.85
CA LEU A 93 1.14 12.17 -43.60
C LEU A 93 -0.29 11.67 -43.82
N THR A 94 -1.06 12.34 -44.71
CA THR A 94 -2.45 11.91 -44.99
C THR A 94 -2.51 10.66 -45.85
N THR A 95 -1.49 10.38 -46.67
CA THR A 95 -1.41 9.12 -47.42
C THR A 95 -0.86 7.95 -46.62
N ALA A 96 -0.12 8.21 -45.54
CA ALA A 96 0.35 7.18 -44.61
C ALA A 96 -0.78 6.57 -43.77
N MET A 97 -1.98 7.15 -43.80
CA MET A 97 -3.16 6.63 -43.09
C MET A 97 -3.66 5.36 -43.80
N VAL A 98 -3.30 4.22 -43.32
CA VAL A 98 -3.94 2.95 -43.66
C VAL A 98 -5.27 2.88 -42.90
N GLN A 99 -6.35 2.44 -43.60
CA GLN A 99 -7.71 2.29 -43.04
C GLN A 99 -7.70 1.66 -41.65
N THR A 100 -7.58 2.45 -40.60
CA THR A 100 -7.68 1.93 -39.22
C THR A 100 -8.72 2.71 -38.45
N SER A 101 -9.65 1.98 -37.94
CA SER A 101 -10.72 2.50 -37.10
C SER A 101 -10.25 2.89 -35.68
N ASP A 102 -9.01 2.56 -35.28
CA ASP A 102 -8.54 2.73 -33.89
C ASP A 102 -7.14 3.34 -33.80
N VAL A 103 -7.12 4.67 -33.63
CA VAL A 103 -5.91 5.49 -33.45
C VAL A 103 -5.18 5.14 -32.13
N ARG A 104 -5.87 4.54 -31.17
CA ARG A 104 -5.32 4.16 -29.86
C ARG A 104 -4.14 3.20 -29.99
N HIS A 105 -4.16 2.31 -31.00
CA HIS A 105 -3.05 1.39 -31.24
C HIS A 105 -1.76 2.11 -31.65
N TYR A 106 -1.85 3.14 -32.48
CA TYR A 106 -0.69 3.95 -32.85
C TYR A 106 -0.17 4.75 -31.67
N ALA A 107 -1.06 5.38 -30.91
CA ALA A 107 -0.68 6.10 -29.69
C ALA A 107 0.02 5.18 -28.68
N ALA A 108 -0.47 3.95 -28.51
CA ALA A 108 0.16 2.96 -27.64
C ALA A 108 1.54 2.54 -28.14
N ALA A 109 1.72 2.30 -29.43
CA ALA A 109 3.00 1.91 -30.05
C ALA A 109 4.05 3.03 -29.92
N ILE A 110 3.66 4.30 -30.13
CA ILE A 110 4.54 5.46 -29.94
C ILE A 110 4.99 5.56 -28.49
N ARG A 111 4.05 5.44 -27.53
CA ARG A 111 4.34 5.48 -26.11
C ARG A 111 5.24 4.33 -25.67
N GLU A 112 5.03 3.12 -26.19
CA GLU A 112 5.91 1.97 -25.92
C GLU A 112 7.34 2.24 -26.37
N CYS A 113 7.53 2.76 -27.58
CA CYS A 113 8.86 3.13 -28.08
C CYS A 113 9.51 4.22 -27.23
N TRP A 114 8.77 5.21 -26.80
CA TRP A 114 9.24 6.25 -25.90
C TRP A 114 9.67 5.71 -24.54
N LEU A 115 8.85 4.88 -23.91
CA LEU A 115 9.20 4.23 -22.63
C LEU A 115 10.50 3.43 -22.74
N ARG A 116 10.70 2.73 -23.83
CA ARG A 116 11.96 2.00 -24.09
C ARG A 116 13.15 2.96 -24.24
N ARG A 117 12.98 4.10 -24.91
CA ARG A 117 14.03 5.14 -25.01
C ARG A 117 14.37 5.72 -23.65
N GLN A 118 13.36 6.05 -22.83
CA GLN A 118 13.57 6.54 -21.46
C GLN A 118 14.29 5.52 -20.58
N ALA A 119 13.97 4.24 -20.72
CA ALA A 119 14.67 3.19 -19.99
C ALA A 119 16.14 3.06 -20.40
N ILE A 120 16.44 3.22 -21.69
CA ILE A 120 17.81 3.22 -22.22
C ILE A 120 18.59 4.43 -21.71
N GLU A 121 17.99 5.62 -21.76
CA GLU A 121 18.58 6.87 -21.26
C GLU A 121 18.91 6.79 -19.78
N LEU A 122 17.98 6.27 -18.98
CA LEU A 122 18.18 6.05 -17.54
C LEU A 122 19.31 5.05 -17.26
N ALA A 123 19.40 3.98 -18.07
CA ALA A 123 20.49 3.01 -17.94
C ALA A 123 21.87 3.62 -18.29
N GLN A 124 21.91 4.51 -19.29
CA GLN A 124 23.13 5.26 -19.63
C GLN A 124 23.52 6.21 -18.48
N GLN A 125 22.58 6.99 -17.96
CA GLN A 125 22.81 7.87 -16.82
C GLN A 125 23.34 7.11 -15.61
N LEU A 126 22.74 5.94 -15.31
CA LEU A 126 23.22 5.07 -14.23
C LEU A 126 24.67 4.62 -14.48
N THR A 127 24.98 4.23 -15.71
CA THR A 127 26.32 3.78 -16.08
C THR A 127 27.32 4.92 -15.93
N ASP A 128 27.00 6.11 -16.42
CA ASP A 128 27.87 7.30 -16.33
C ASP A 128 28.09 7.72 -14.87
N GLN A 129 27.05 7.69 -14.05
CA GLN A 129 27.15 7.99 -12.61
C GLN A 129 27.98 6.93 -11.86
N ALA A 130 27.85 5.65 -12.23
CA ALA A 130 28.60 4.57 -11.61
C ALA A 130 30.10 4.60 -11.95
N PHE A 131 30.46 5.04 -13.15
CA PHE A 131 31.85 5.26 -13.56
C PHE A 131 32.40 6.63 -13.10
N GLY A 132 31.52 7.60 -12.82
CA GLY A 132 31.90 8.92 -12.33
C GLY A 132 32.41 8.84 -10.90
N ALA A 133 33.53 9.54 -10.63
CA ALA A 133 34.10 9.63 -9.30
C ALA A 133 33.59 10.87 -8.55
N ASP A 134 32.29 11.10 -8.53
CA ASP A 134 31.71 12.19 -7.76
C ASP A 134 31.70 11.82 -6.26
N PRO A 135 32.53 12.46 -5.43
CA PRO A 135 32.63 12.12 -4.01
C PRO A 135 31.35 12.45 -3.20
N ASP A 136 30.45 13.26 -3.75
CA ASP A 136 29.19 13.64 -3.09
C ASP A 136 28.03 12.67 -3.40
N LEU A 137 28.22 11.77 -4.38
CA LEU A 137 27.26 10.74 -4.79
C LEU A 137 27.60 9.38 -4.20
N SER A 138 26.94 9.02 -3.09
CA SER A 138 27.10 7.66 -2.55
C SER A 138 26.42 6.62 -3.46
N PRO A 139 26.92 5.37 -3.53
CA PRO A 139 26.27 4.30 -4.28
C PRO A 139 24.80 4.10 -3.91
N THR A 140 24.45 4.32 -2.64
CA THR A 140 23.08 4.23 -2.14
C THR A 140 22.18 5.33 -2.73
N ALA A 141 22.70 6.56 -2.83
CA ALA A 141 21.98 7.69 -3.42
C ALA A 141 21.73 7.47 -4.92
N ILE A 142 22.69 6.95 -5.67
CA ILE A 142 22.53 6.58 -7.08
C ILE A 142 21.40 5.56 -7.24
N MET A 143 21.40 4.50 -6.41
CA MET A 143 20.37 3.45 -6.45
C MET A 143 18.99 3.97 -6.08
N GLU A 144 18.89 4.91 -5.14
CA GLU A 144 17.62 5.55 -4.77
C GLU A 144 17.09 6.43 -5.91
N GLN A 145 17.94 7.24 -6.54
CA GLN A 145 17.58 8.09 -7.66
C GLN A 145 17.06 7.26 -8.85
N VAL A 146 17.79 6.21 -9.24
CA VAL A 146 17.39 5.31 -10.33
C VAL A 146 16.09 4.58 -10.02
N SER A 147 15.93 4.10 -8.78
CA SER A 147 14.71 3.44 -8.36
C SER A 147 13.49 4.37 -8.42
N GLY A 148 13.67 5.65 -8.05
CA GLY A 148 12.64 6.68 -8.17
C GLY A 148 12.27 6.97 -9.62
N ALA A 149 13.25 7.13 -10.49
CA ALA A 149 13.04 7.37 -11.92
C ALA A 149 12.34 6.17 -12.61
N LEU A 150 12.74 4.93 -12.30
CA LEU A 150 12.06 3.72 -12.80
C LEU A 150 10.61 3.62 -12.31
N ALA A 151 10.34 3.99 -11.05
CA ALA A 151 8.99 4.01 -10.53
C ALA A 151 8.12 5.06 -11.25
N SER A 152 8.67 6.25 -11.54
CA SER A 152 7.99 7.30 -12.30
C SER A 152 7.66 6.86 -13.72
N LEU A 153 8.60 6.21 -14.41
CA LEU A 153 8.37 5.66 -15.76
C LEU A 153 7.29 4.57 -15.75
N ALA A 154 7.29 3.71 -14.72
CA ALA A 154 6.27 2.68 -14.55
C ALA A 154 4.87 3.28 -14.31
N ALA A 155 4.79 4.39 -13.58
CA ALA A 155 3.54 5.10 -13.32
C ALA A 155 2.97 5.77 -14.60
N ILE A 156 3.82 6.34 -15.44
CA ILE A 156 3.43 6.91 -16.75
C ILE A 156 2.89 5.82 -17.69
N GLY A 157 3.41 4.58 -17.58
CA GLY A 157 2.93 3.43 -18.34
C GLY A 157 1.58 2.88 -17.90
N GLN A 158 1.11 3.25 -16.70
CA GLN A 158 -0.21 2.89 -16.19
C GLN A 158 -1.18 4.03 -16.52
N SER A 159 -1.96 3.87 -17.59
CA SER A 159 -3.12 4.74 -17.83
C SER A 159 -4.01 4.72 -16.59
N SER A 160 -4.51 5.88 -16.15
CA SER A 160 -5.55 5.95 -15.12
C SER A 160 -6.66 4.97 -15.50
N ARG A 161 -6.95 4.03 -14.60
CA ARG A 161 -7.97 3.01 -14.84
C ARG A 161 -9.35 3.67 -14.73
N LEU A 162 -9.77 4.33 -15.79
CA LEU A 162 -11.14 4.79 -15.93
C LEU A 162 -12.01 3.57 -16.22
N VAL A 163 -12.96 3.30 -15.36
CA VAL A 163 -13.98 2.28 -15.55
C VAL A 163 -15.33 2.95 -15.75
N THR A 164 -16.14 2.43 -16.63
CA THR A 164 -17.51 2.89 -16.82
C THR A 164 -18.38 2.46 -15.62
N LEU A 165 -19.50 3.14 -15.41
CA LEU A 165 -20.45 2.74 -14.38
C LEU A 165 -20.96 1.31 -14.60
N ASP A 166 -21.16 0.92 -15.85
CA ASP A 166 -21.61 -0.43 -16.22
C ASP A 166 -20.60 -1.51 -15.82
N GLU A 167 -19.32 -1.29 -16.09
CA GLU A 167 -18.24 -2.19 -15.64
C GLU A 167 -18.16 -2.27 -14.10
N ALA A 168 -18.35 -1.14 -13.41
CA ALA A 168 -18.35 -1.10 -11.96
C ALA A 168 -19.56 -1.86 -11.36
N MET A 169 -20.76 -1.71 -11.96
CA MET A 169 -21.94 -2.45 -11.55
C MET A 169 -21.79 -3.95 -11.80
N SER A 170 -21.27 -4.37 -12.95
CA SER A 170 -21.01 -5.77 -13.26
C SER A 170 -20.04 -6.40 -12.26
N ALA A 171 -18.97 -5.69 -11.88
CA ALA A 171 -18.04 -6.15 -10.87
C ALA A 171 -18.68 -6.30 -9.48
N ALA A 172 -19.61 -5.37 -9.13
CA ALA A 172 -20.36 -5.44 -7.87
C ALA A 172 -21.34 -6.63 -7.85
N GLU A 173 -22.02 -6.91 -8.97
CA GLU A 173 -22.89 -8.08 -9.11
C GLU A 173 -22.13 -9.39 -8.97
N GLU A 174 -20.94 -9.51 -9.59
CA GLU A 174 -20.06 -10.67 -9.43
C GLU A 174 -19.60 -10.84 -7.98
N ALA A 175 -19.29 -9.77 -7.28
CA ALA A 175 -18.91 -9.80 -5.87
C ALA A 175 -20.08 -10.28 -5.00
N MET A 176 -21.29 -9.79 -5.25
CA MET A 176 -22.51 -10.20 -4.56
C MET A 176 -22.80 -11.69 -4.78
N GLU A 177 -22.66 -12.19 -6.01
CA GLU A 177 -22.91 -13.60 -6.32
C GLU A 177 -21.87 -14.52 -5.66
N ARG A 178 -20.60 -14.08 -5.54
CA ARG A 178 -19.58 -14.78 -4.75
C ARG A 178 -19.94 -14.83 -3.28
N ALA A 179 -20.39 -13.72 -2.72
CA ALA A 179 -20.83 -13.65 -1.32
C ALA A 179 -22.02 -14.59 -1.04
N ARG A 180 -22.99 -14.70 -1.96
CA ARG A 180 -24.13 -15.63 -1.86
C ARG A 180 -23.67 -17.11 -1.82
N LYS A 181 -22.55 -17.42 -2.46
CA LYS A 181 -21.93 -18.76 -2.44
C LYS A 181 -21.05 -19.01 -1.20
N GLY A 182 -21.07 -18.08 -0.22
CA GLY A 182 -20.27 -18.17 1.00
C GLY A 182 -18.79 -17.87 0.77
N GLN A 183 -18.43 -17.30 -0.37
CA GLN A 183 -17.07 -16.81 -0.65
C GLN A 183 -17.00 -15.36 -0.20
N THR A 184 -16.26 -15.08 0.88
CA THR A 184 -16.02 -13.71 1.31
C THR A 184 -15.26 -12.92 0.24
N ALA A 185 -15.68 -11.68 -0.01
CA ALA A 185 -14.98 -10.78 -0.94
C ALA A 185 -13.57 -10.47 -0.45
N GLY A 186 -13.40 -10.38 0.87
CA GLY A 186 -12.15 -10.08 1.55
C GLY A 186 -11.42 -11.30 2.10
N ILE A 187 -10.19 -11.06 2.57
CA ILE A 187 -9.39 -12.05 3.30
C ILE A 187 -9.97 -12.20 4.70
N SER A 188 -10.27 -13.43 5.11
CA SER A 188 -10.76 -13.72 6.46
C SER A 188 -9.72 -13.33 7.51
N THR A 189 -10.16 -12.64 8.55
CA THR A 189 -9.35 -12.30 9.73
C THR A 189 -9.10 -13.51 10.63
N GLY A 190 -9.91 -14.58 10.43
CA GLY A 190 -9.93 -15.75 11.29
C GLY A 190 -10.75 -15.55 12.59
N TYR A 191 -11.41 -14.39 12.72
CA TYR A 191 -12.42 -14.12 13.75
C TYR A 191 -13.77 -13.97 13.05
N LYS A 192 -14.72 -14.83 13.37
CA LYS A 192 -16.06 -14.82 12.74
C LYS A 192 -16.81 -13.53 13.00
N CYS A 193 -16.66 -12.97 14.21
CA CYS A 193 -17.30 -11.70 14.57
C CYS A 193 -16.74 -10.53 13.75
N PHE A 194 -15.43 -10.49 13.48
CA PHE A 194 -14.83 -9.47 12.62
C PHE A 194 -15.25 -9.66 11.16
N ASP A 195 -15.18 -10.89 10.66
CA ASP A 195 -15.56 -11.20 9.29
C ASP A 195 -17.04 -10.93 9.03
N ALA A 196 -17.92 -11.20 10.00
CA ALA A 196 -19.34 -10.86 9.91
C ALA A 196 -19.60 -9.34 9.83
N ARG A 197 -18.74 -8.54 10.48
CA ARG A 197 -18.86 -7.07 10.48
C ARG A 197 -18.21 -6.42 9.28
N LEU A 198 -17.04 -6.91 8.87
CA LEU A 198 -16.20 -6.30 7.85
C LEU A 198 -16.37 -6.89 6.45
N GLY A 199 -16.96 -8.07 6.32
CA GLY A 199 -16.93 -8.84 5.08
C GLY A 199 -15.56 -9.47 4.77
N GLY A 200 -14.64 -9.49 5.74
CA GLY A 200 -13.22 -9.76 5.56
C GLY A 200 -12.41 -8.52 5.21
N LEU A 201 -11.12 -8.69 4.93
CA LEU A 201 -10.23 -7.60 4.53
C LEU A 201 -10.20 -7.51 2.99
N GLU A 202 -10.89 -6.51 2.44
CA GLU A 202 -11.02 -6.34 0.99
C GLU A 202 -9.81 -5.62 0.38
N PRO A 203 -9.40 -5.99 -0.85
CA PRO A 203 -8.33 -5.32 -1.59
C PRO A 203 -8.62 -3.83 -1.81
N GLY A 204 -7.56 -3.01 -1.78
CA GLY A 204 -7.66 -1.55 -1.98
C GLY A 204 -8.08 -0.76 -0.75
N LEU A 205 -8.32 -1.42 0.39
CA LEU A 205 -8.80 -0.79 1.61
C LEU A 205 -7.78 -0.85 2.75
N VAL A 206 -7.86 0.15 3.64
CA VAL A 206 -7.04 0.25 4.86
C VAL A 206 -7.90 -0.02 6.09
N TYR A 207 -7.46 -0.95 6.91
CA TYR A 207 -8.08 -1.32 8.19
C TYR A 207 -7.15 -0.92 9.32
N VAL A 208 -7.69 -0.30 10.36
CA VAL A 208 -6.90 0.17 11.49
C VAL A 208 -7.32 -0.55 12.76
N ILE A 209 -6.34 -1.13 13.46
CA ILE A 209 -6.52 -1.63 14.82
C ILE A 209 -5.64 -0.79 15.75
N ALA A 210 -6.27 -0.14 16.72
CA ALA A 210 -5.55 0.71 17.64
C ALA A 210 -5.76 0.26 19.10
N GLY A 211 -4.84 0.69 19.96
CA GLY A 211 -4.92 0.38 21.38
C GLY A 211 -3.83 1.07 22.18
N ARG A 212 -4.03 1.14 23.49
CA ARG A 212 -2.97 1.54 24.42
C ARG A 212 -1.87 0.47 24.48
N PRO A 213 -0.64 0.83 24.87
CA PRO A 213 0.41 -0.15 25.11
C PRO A 213 -0.08 -1.27 26.04
N ALA A 214 0.37 -2.49 25.79
CA ALA A 214 0.00 -3.72 26.53
C ALA A 214 -1.47 -4.19 26.40
N MET A 215 -2.33 -3.52 25.63
CA MET A 215 -3.70 -4.00 25.34
C MET A 215 -3.73 -5.21 24.39
N GLY A 216 -2.65 -5.47 23.66
CA GLY A 216 -2.56 -6.61 22.76
C GLY A 216 -2.80 -6.27 21.29
N LYS A 217 -2.73 -4.98 20.86
CA LYS A 217 -2.89 -4.59 19.45
C LYS A 217 -1.99 -5.40 18.50
N SER A 218 -0.69 -5.51 18.82
CA SER A 218 0.29 -6.29 18.02
C SER A 218 -0.05 -7.78 18.01
N SER A 219 -0.60 -8.32 19.11
CA SER A 219 -1.06 -9.71 19.16
C SER A 219 -2.27 -9.94 18.26
N ALA A 220 -3.25 -9.01 18.25
CA ALA A 220 -4.41 -9.10 17.38
C ALA A 220 -4.01 -9.00 15.90
N GLY A 221 -3.19 -8.02 15.53
CA GLY A 221 -2.71 -7.84 14.16
C GLY A 221 -1.91 -9.05 13.68
N HIS A 222 -0.93 -9.50 14.48
CA HIS A 222 -0.12 -10.69 14.15
C HIS A 222 -0.98 -11.95 13.99
N GLN A 223 -1.99 -12.14 14.84
CA GLN A 223 -2.88 -13.29 14.76
C GLN A 223 -3.75 -13.26 13.51
N ILE A 224 -4.23 -12.08 13.09
CA ILE A 224 -4.93 -11.90 11.81
C ILE A 224 -3.98 -12.24 10.64
N ALA A 225 -2.76 -11.72 10.64
CA ALA A 225 -1.74 -12.03 9.63
C ALA A 225 -1.44 -13.53 9.54
N LEU A 226 -1.29 -14.19 10.69
CA LEU A 226 -1.07 -15.63 10.78
C LEU A 226 -2.28 -16.45 10.29
N ASN A 227 -3.49 -16.04 10.63
CA ASN A 227 -4.72 -16.69 10.16
C ASN A 227 -4.86 -16.57 8.64
N ALA A 228 -4.57 -15.40 8.07
CA ALA A 228 -4.54 -15.21 6.62
C ALA A 228 -3.51 -16.13 5.94
N ALA A 229 -2.31 -16.25 6.52
CA ALA A 229 -1.26 -17.13 6.01
C ALA A 229 -1.65 -18.62 6.13
N ARG A 230 -2.34 -19.04 7.19
CA ARG A 230 -2.90 -20.40 7.33
C ARG A 230 -3.95 -20.72 6.25
N ASN A 231 -4.66 -19.68 5.80
CA ASN A 231 -5.61 -19.79 4.68
C ASN A 231 -4.91 -19.65 3.30
N GLY A 232 -3.58 -19.79 3.25
CA GLY A 232 -2.80 -19.80 2.01
C GLY A 232 -2.55 -18.42 1.42
N LYS A 233 -2.92 -17.31 2.12
CA LYS A 233 -2.66 -15.94 1.66
C LYS A 233 -1.22 -15.55 1.91
N LYS A 234 -0.61 -14.89 0.94
CA LYS A 234 0.77 -14.39 1.03
C LYS A 234 0.77 -13.06 1.79
N VAL A 235 1.35 -13.07 2.97
CA VAL A 235 1.31 -11.96 3.92
C VAL A 235 2.70 -11.37 4.12
N LEU A 236 2.79 -10.04 4.13
CA LEU A 236 3.96 -9.31 4.61
C LEU A 236 3.60 -8.62 5.92
N GLU A 237 4.32 -8.96 6.98
CA GLU A 237 4.25 -8.29 8.27
C GLU A 237 5.47 -7.39 8.46
N ILE A 238 5.24 -6.08 8.56
CA ILE A 238 6.26 -5.07 8.85
C ILE A 238 6.21 -4.75 10.33
N ALA A 239 7.19 -5.23 11.06
CA ALA A 239 7.25 -5.19 12.51
C ALA A 239 8.25 -4.12 12.98
N LEU A 240 7.80 -2.87 13.11
CA LEU A 240 8.68 -1.77 13.51
C LEU A 240 8.91 -1.71 15.04
N GLU A 241 8.07 -2.39 15.83
CA GLU A 241 8.16 -2.41 17.31
C GLU A 241 8.84 -3.68 17.82
N MET A 242 8.62 -4.82 17.17
CA MET A 242 9.05 -6.12 17.66
C MET A 242 9.99 -6.82 16.68
N SER A 243 10.99 -7.54 17.19
CA SER A 243 11.85 -8.37 16.34
C SER A 243 11.14 -9.62 15.82
N ALA A 244 11.58 -10.14 14.68
CA ALA A 244 11.09 -11.40 14.12
C ALA A 244 11.19 -12.56 15.10
N THR A 245 12.25 -12.60 15.94
CA THR A 245 12.41 -13.61 17.00
C THR A 245 11.32 -13.51 18.05
N GLN A 246 10.91 -12.28 18.44
CA GLN A 246 9.84 -12.10 19.42
C GLN A 246 8.48 -12.52 18.84
N LEU A 247 8.21 -12.20 17.59
CA LEU A 247 7.00 -12.64 16.87
C LEU A 247 6.98 -14.17 16.73
N GLY A 248 8.09 -14.78 16.29
CA GLY A 248 8.20 -16.23 16.21
C GLY A 248 7.96 -16.94 17.55
N ARG A 249 8.45 -16.37 18.66
CA ARG A 249 8.16 -16.89 20.00
C ARG A 249 6.68 -16.79 20.35
N ARG A 250 6.01 -15.67 20.06
CA ARG A 250 4.56 -15.52 20.25
C ARG A 250 3.77 -16.53 19.41
N THR A 251 4.14 -16.70 18.15
CA THR A 251 3.53 -17.67 17.24
C THR A 251 3.61 -19.10 17.80
N LEU A 252 4.80 -19.52 18.22
CA LEU A 252 5.01 -20.85 18.80
C LEU A 252 4.27 -21.02 20.13
N SER A 253 4.30 -19.99 21.00
CA SER A 253 3.57 -19.98 22.28
C SER A 253 2.07 -20.19 22.07
N ALA A 254 1.50 -19.43 21.14
CA ALA A 254 0.08 -19.52 20.79
C ALA A 254 -0.31 -20.91 20.24
N ALA A 255 0.47 -21.44 19.30
CA ALA A 255 0.19 -22.71 18.65
C ALA A 255 0.41 -23.91 19.59
N ALA A 256 1.44 -23.89 20.42
CA ALA A 256 1.76 -24.98 21.34
C ALA A 256 1.02 -24.88 22.68
N ASN A 257 0.32 -23.77 22.93
CA ASN A 257 -0.25 -23.43 24.24
C ASN A 257 0.79 -23.56 25.38
N VAL A 258 1.95 -22.90 25.17
CA VAL A 258 3.07 -22.82 26.12
C VAL A 258 3.31 -21.36 26.49
N PRO A 259 3.34 -21.00 27.80
CA PRO A 259 3.51 -19.60 28.19
C PRO A 259 4.80 -18.97 27.59
N ILE A 260 4.70 -17.76 27.06
CA ILE A 260 5.85 -17.02 26.48
C ILE A 260 7.00 -16.89 27.48
N PHE A 261 6.66 -16.65 28.77
CA PHE A 261 7.63 -16.49 29.84
C PHE A 261 8.42 -17.80 30.10
N ALA A 262 7.75 -18.95 30.08
CA ALA A 262 8.40 -20.24 30.22
C ALA A 262 9.39 -20.51 29.08
N MET A 263 9.02 -20.14 27.87
CA MET A 263 9.93 -20.24 26.70
C MET A 263 11.13 -19.31 26.82
N LYS A 264 10.96 -18.11 27.41
CA LYS A 264 12.05 -17.14 27.59
C LYS A 264 13.05 -17.61 28.64
N ASP A 265 12.57 -18.20 29.73
CA ASP A 265 13.39 -18.63 30.85
C ASP A 265 13.91 -20.07 30.71
N GLY A 266 13.55 -20.76 29.62
CA GLY A 266 13.95 -22.18 29.42
C GLY A 266 13.28 -23.16 30.34
N ARG A 267 12.25 -22.75 31.10
CA ARG A 267 11.50 -23.63 32.02
C ARG A 267 10.39 -24.36 31.28
N ILE A 268 10.79 -25.30 30.40
CA ILE A 268 9.93 -26.06 29.49
C ILE A 268 10.09 -27.54 29.82
N GLY A 269 8.99 -28.21 30.20
CA GLY A 269 8.96 -29.65 30.42
C GLY A 269 9.01 -30.43 29.07
N SER A 270 9.27 -31.74 29.15
CA SER A 270 9.35 -32.60 27.95
C SER A 270 8.05 -32.61 27.12
N ALA A 271 6.89 -32.59 27.77
CA ALA A 271 5.60 -32.51 27.10
C ALA A 271 5.40 -31.16 26.37
N GLU A 272 5.82 -30.05 26.94
CA GLU A 272 5.77 -28.73 26.35
C GLU A 272 6.74 -28.63 25.16
N ALA A 273 7.96 -29.16 25.31
CA ALA A 273 8.93 -29.23 24.24
C ALA A 273 8.38 -30.02 23.05
N SER A 274 7.72 -31.15 23.30
CA SER A 274 7.09 -31.94 22.23
C SER A 274 5.99 -31.16 21.50
N ARG A 275 5.13 -30.40 22.22
CA ARG A 275 4.12 -29.53 21.60
C ARG A 275 4.73 -28.43 20.75
N LEU A 276 5.82 -27.82 21.21
CA LEU A 276 6.54 -26.78 20.46
C LEU A 276 7.11 -27.33 19.13
N VAL A 277 7.67 -28.54 19.15
CA VAL A 277 8.17 -29.20 17.92
C VAL A 277 7.04 -29.46 16.94
N LEU A 278 5.90 -29.95 17.39
CA LEU A 278 4.73 -30.18 16.56
C LEU A 278 4.18 -28.86 15.99
N ALA A 279 4.03 -27.85 16.83
CA ALA A 279 3.58 -26.52 16.40
C ALA A 279 4.53 -25.90 15.35
N ARG A 280 5.85 -26.03 15.54
CA ARG A 280 6.82 -25.58 14.54
C ARG A 280 6.65 -26.29 13.20
N ARG A 281 6.41 -27.61 13.23
CA ARG A 281 6.21 -28.41 12.01
C ARG A 281 4.92 -28.00 11.28
N GLU A 282 3.85 -27.77 12.00
CA GLU A 282 2.57 -27.29 11.46
C GLU A 282 2.68 -25.93 10.81
N LEU A 283 3.43 -25.01 11.42
CA LEU A 283 3.60 -23.64 10.96
C LEU A 283 4.70 -23.47 9.92
N SER A 284 5.48 -24.53 9.66
CA SER A 284 6.56 -24.48 8.69
C SER A 284 6.01 -24.31 7.27
N GLY A 285 6.58 -23.36 6.53
CA GLY A 285 6.20 -23.11 5.13
C GLY A 285 4.96 -22.23 4.94
N LEU A 286 4.40 -21.68 6.01
CA LEU A 286 3.34 -20.68 5.86
C LEU A 286 3.86 -19.45 5.09
N PRO A 287 3.07 -18.89 4.16
CA PRO A 287 3.47 -17.78 3.31
C PRO A 287 3.37 -16.43 4.06
N LEU A 288 4.02 -16.33 5.22
CA LEU A 288 4.15 -15.13 6.05
C LEU A 288 5.61 -14.67 6.07
N LEU A 289 5.86 -13.50 5.48
CA LEU A 289 7.15 -12.83 5.52
C LEU A 289 7.13 -11.78 6.63
N ILE A 290 8.20 -11.71 7.41
CA ILE A 290 8.37 -10.71 8.49
C ILE A 290 9.56 -9.83 8.13
N ASP A 291 9.34 -8.51 8.15
CA ASP A 291 10.40 -7.50 8.03
C ASP A 291 10.44 -6.71 9.35
N ASP A 292 11.48 -6.94 10.14
CA ASP A 292 11.73 -6.26 11.43
C ASP A 292 12.81 -5.16 11.31
N SER A 293 13.02 -4.65 10.10
CA SER A 293 13.97 -3.57 9.85
C SER A 293 13.49 -2.27 10.47
N ALA A 294 14.32 -1.68 11.33
CA ALA A 294 13.99 -0.42 12.01
C ALA A 294 14.01 0.79 11.05
N GLY A 295 13.19 1.79 11.35
CA GLY A 295 13.25 3.11 10.71
C GLY A 295 12.83 3.14 9.25
N ARG A 296 11.94 2.26 8.84
CA ARG A 296 11.35 2.24 7.49
C ARG A 296 10.54 3.50 7.21
N THR A 297 10.67 4.03 5.99
CA THR A 297 9.81 5.12 5.49
C THR A 297 8.65 4.56 4.67
N PRO A 298 7.53 5.31 4.52
CA PRO A 298 6.41 4.91 3.67
C PRO A 298 6.85 4.55 2.26
N SER A 299 7.71 5.33 1.63
CA SER A 299 8.23 5.10 0.28
C SER A 299 9.02 3.78 0.17
N GLN A 300 9.80 3.42 1.19
CA GLN A 300 10.52 2.14 1.22
C GLN A 300 9.57 0.95 1.33
N ILE A 301 8.52 1.07 2.14
CA ILE A 301 7.48 0.05 2.30
C ILE A 301 6.72 -0.17 0.99
N ILE A 302 6.27 0.91 0.35
CA ILE A 302 5.57 0.85 -0.95
C ILE A 302 6.44 0.16 -2.00
N ARG A 303 7.70 0.54 -2.11
CA ARG A 303 8.66 -0.06 -3.05
C ARG A 303 8.83 -1.57 -2.81
N GLN A 304 8.96 -2.00 -1.56
CA GLN A 304 9.08 -3.41 -1.19
C GLN A 304 7.80 -4.18 -1.54
N CYS A 305 6.62 -3.64 -1.21
CA CYS A 305 5.34 -4.26 -1.54
C CYS A 305 5.14 -4.40 -3.04
N ARG A 306 5.44 -3.35 -3.84
CA ARG A 306 5.41 -3.41 -5.31
C ARG A 306 6.31 -4.52 -5.86
N ALA A 307 7.53 -4.63 -5.34
CA ALA A 307 8.48 -5.67 -5.77
C ALA A 307 7.96 -7.08 -5.43
N LEU A 308 7.45 -7.29 -4.20
CA LEU A 308 6.89 -8.57 -3.77
C LEU A 308 5.63 -8.95 -4.55
N THR A 309 4.73 -8.01 -4.77
CA THR A 309 3.50 -8.24 -5.56
C THR A 309 3.83 -8.73 -6.96
N ARG A 310 4.84 -8.14 -7.62
CA ARG A 310 5.25 -8.54 -8.98
C ARG A 310 6.00 -9.87 -9.02
N THR A 311 6.84 -10.18 -8.02
CA THR A 311 7.75 -11.33 -8.08
C THR A 311 7.19 -12.59 -7.44
N LYS A 312 6.51 -12.46 -6.31
CA LYS A 312 6.01 -13.59 -5.50
C LYS A 312 4.50 -13.60 -5.36
N GLY A 313 3.84 -12.49 -5.69
CA GLY A 313 2.48 -12.20 -5.29
C GLY A 313 2.42 -11.79 -3.82
N LEU A 314 1.49 -10.92 -3.49
CA LEU A 314 1.22 -10.46 -2.13
C LEU A 314 -0.28 -10.25 -1.99
N ASP A 315 -0.86 -10.75 -0.89
CA ASP A 315 -2.31 -10.69 -0.67
C ASP A 315 -2.68 -9.74 0.48
N LEU A 316 -1.82 -9.59 1.49
CA LEU A 316 -2.07 -8.76 2.68
C LEU A 316 -0.77 -8.13 3.18
N VAL A 317 -0.83 -6.86 3.56
CA VAL A 317 0.25 -6.18 4.29
C VAL A 317 -0.26 -5.82 5.67
N MET A 318 0.51 -6.19 6.71
CA MET A 318 0.26 -5.76 8.09
C MET A 318 1.46 -4.94 8.58
N ILE A 319 1.18 -3.83 9.28
CA ILE A 319 2.20 -2.88 9.72
C ILE A 319 2.01 -2.56 11.20
N ASP A 320 3.01 -2.88 12.03
CA ASP A 320 3.03 -2.63 13.47
C ASP A 320 4.22 -1.71 13.84
N HIS A 321 4.04 -0.43 14.07
CA HIS A 321 2.84 0.40 13.94
C HIS A 321 3.19 1.74 13.27
N LEU A 322 2.19 2.41 12.72
CA LEU A 322 2.29 3.65 11.94
C LEU A 322 3.21 4.72 12.57
N ASN A 323 3.09 4.94 13.87
CA ASN A 323 3.82 6.01 14.57
C ASN A 323 5.34 5.77 14.68
N LEU A 324 5.85 4.60 14.32
CA LEU A 324 7.28 4.26 14.28
C LEU A 324 7.89 4.38 12.88
N MET A 325 7.08 4.66 11.87
CA MET A 325 7.61 4.99 10.55
C MET A 325 8.43 6.28 10.61
N ARG A 326 9.55 6.30 9.91
CA ARG A 326 10.28 7.55 9.69
C ARG A 326 9.61 8.35 8.59
N ALA A 327 9.61 9.68 8.73
CA ALA A 327 9.24 10.56 7.64
C ALA A 327 10.21 10.40 6.47
N ASP A 328 9.71 10.46 5.25
CA ASP A 328 10.57 10.64 4.09
C ASP A 328 11.33 11.98 4.18
N THR A 329 12.45 12.11 3.47
CA THR A 329 13.41 13.21 3.68
C THR A 329 12.80 14.60 3.50
N GLU A 330 11.82 14.73 2.61
CA GLU A 330 11.09 16.01 2.39
C GLU A 330 10.07 16.28 3.50
N ASP A 331 9.43 15.24 4.00
CA ASP A 331 8.36 15.31 5.00
C ASP A 331 8.89 15.60 6.42
N ALA A 332 10.16 15.28 6.68
CA ALA A 332 10.80 15.48 7.97
C ALA A 332 10.86 16.97 8.41
N LYS A 333 10.73 17.90 7.46
CA LYS A 333 10.77 19.35 7.72
C LYS A 333 9.46 19.91 8.29
N HIS A 334 8.34 19.17 8.19
CA HIS A 334 6.99 19.67 8.49
C HIS A 334 6.41 19.26 9.86
N GLY A 335 7.13 18.47 10.64
CA GLY A 335 6.73 18.04 12.00
C GLY A 335 5.97 16.71 12.05
N GLY A 336 5.85 16.16 13.28
CA GLY A 336 5.39 14.77 13.48
C GLY A 336 3.93 14.50 13.10
N THR A 337 3.04 15.50 13.19
CA THR A 337 1.62 15.34 12.81
C THR A 337 1.49 15.14 11.31
N TRP A 338 2.15 16.00 10.54
CA TRP A 338 2.15 15.93 9.09
C TRP A 338 2.78 14.61 8.57
N ALA A 339 3.86 14.15 9.21
CA ALA A 339 4.49 12.87 8.86
C ALA A 339 3.53 11.67 9.03
N THR A 340 2.70 11.67 10.08
CA THR A 340 1.72 10.60 10.29
C THR A 340 0.58 10.67 9.28
N GLU A 341 0.12 11.87 8.94
CA GLU A 341 -0.90 12.08 7.91
C GLU A 341 -0.42 11.59 6.53
N ARG A 342 0.81 11.95 6.16
CA ARG A 342 1.45 11.47 4.93
C ARG A 342 1.63 9.95 4.92
N ALA A 343 2.04 9.36 6.06
CA ALA A 343 2.17 7.92 6.17
C ALA A 343 0.82 7.20 6.02
N SER A 344 -0.27 7.75 6.58
CA SER A 344 -1.62 7.21 6.40
C SER A 344 -2.05 7.25 4.93
N ALA A 345 -1.93 8.43 4.29
CA ALA A 345 -2.25 8.59 2.87
C ALA A 345 -1.43 7.65 1.97
N ALA A 346 -0.13 7.50 2.27
CA ALA A 346 0.75 6.58 1.55
C ALA A 346 0.32 5.10 1.69
N MET A 347 -0.23 4.71 2.83
CA MET A 347 -0.77 3.34 3.02
C MET A 347 -2.06 3.13 2.25
N LEU A 348 -2.91 4.14 2.09
CA LEU A 348 -4.08 4.08 1.23
C LEU A 348 -3.68 4.00 -0.27
N GLU A 349 -2.67 4.77 -0.67
CA GLU A 349 -2.08 4.67 -2.01
C GLU A 349 -1.55 3.26 -2.28
N LEU A 350 -0.77 2.70 -1.34
CA LEU A 350 -0.27 1.32 -1.41
C LEU A 350 -1.40 0.31 -1.60
N ALA A 351 -2.46 0.40 -0.79
CA ALA A 351 -3.59 -0.50 -0.86
C ALA A 351 -4.25 -0.49 -2.24
N LYS A 352 -4.51 0.70 -2.78
CA LYS A 352 -5.15 0.89 -4.09
C LYS A 352 -4.25 0.45 -5.24
N GLU A 353 -2.98 0.84 -5.22
CA GLU A 353 -2.02 0.58 -6.30
C GLU A 353 -1.68 -0.90 -6.40
N CYS A 354 -1.39 -1.56 -5.28
CA CYS A 354 -1.10 -2.99 -5.26
C CYS A 354 -2.37 -3.86 -5.25
N ASN A 355 -3.56 -3.26 -5.16
CA ASN A 355 -4.85 -3.92 -5.06
C ASN A 355 -4.88 -5.01 -3.97
N LEU A 356 -4.46 -4.63 -2.76
CA LEU A 356 -4.42 -5.50 -1.59
C LEU A 356 -4.90 -4.76 -0.33
N PRO A 357 -5.42 -5.45 0.69
CA PRO A 357 -5.74 -4.85 1.96
C PRO A 357 -4.48 -4.50 2.75
N VAL A 358 -4.54 -3.39 3.48
CA VAL A 358 -3.52 -2.97 4.44
C VAL A 358 -4.11 -2.97 5.85
N LEU A 359 -3.56 -3.79 6.74
CA LEU A 359 -3.89 -3.80 8.16
C LEU A 359 -2.85 -2.95 8.91
N LEU A 360 -3.27 -1.81 9.39
CA LEU A 360 -2.41 -0.82 10.04
C LEU A 360 -2.66 -0.82 11.55
N LEU A 361 -1.62 -0.96 12.33
CA LEU A 361 -1.72 -0.81 13.78
C LEU A 361 -1.36 0.63 14.19
N ALA A 362 -2.10 1.17 15.16
CA ALA A 362 -1.90 2.52 15.66
C ALA A 362 -1.93 2.56 17.20
N GLN A 363 -1.25 3.56 17.76
CA GLN A 363 -1.21 3.74 19.20
C GLN A 363 -2.11 4.89 19.63
N LEU A 364 -2.81 4.71 20.75
CA LEU A 364 -3.71 5.72 21.32
C LEU A 364 -2.97 6.72 22.22
N ASN A 365 -3.52 7.93 22.30
CA ASN A 365 -3.09 8.96 23.24
C ASN A 365 -3.28 8.52 24.70
N ARG A 366 -2.49 9.10 25.61
CA ARG A 366 -2.61 8.84 27.05
C ARG A 366 -3.88 9.43 27.67
N GLY A 367 -4.54 10.36 27.02
CA GLY A 367 -5.73 11.04 27.54
C GLY A 367 -6.87 10.11 27.93
N VAL A 368 -6.99 8.94 27.28
CA VAL A 368 -8.00 7.92 27.60
C VAL A 368 -7.89 7.42 29.05
N GLU A 369 -6.69 7.42 29.64
CA GLU A 369 -6.45 6.92 31.00
C GLU A 369 -7.01 7.86 32.08
N GLY A 370 -7.25 9.13 31.77
CA GLY A 370 -7.83 10.12 32.68
C GLY A 370 -9.35 10.15 32.75
N ARG A 371 -10.05 9.43 31.84
CA ARG A 371 -11.51 9.38 31.81
C ARG A 371 -12.06 8.32 32.78
N GLU A 372 -13.30 8.51 33.20
CA GLU A 372 -14.03 7.51 33.99
C GLU A 372 -14.29 6.25 33.14
N ASP A 373 -14.89 6.42 31.97
CA ASP A 373 -14.97 5.36 30.96
C ASP A 373 -13.70 5.37 30.11
N LYS A 374 -12.93 4.32 30.23
CA LYS A 374 -11.63 4.13 29.54
C LYS A 374 -11.76 3.41 28.19
N ARG A 375 -12.99 3.20 27.70
CA ARG A 375 -13.22 2.70 26.36
C ARG A 375 -12.75 3.74 25.34
N PRO A 376 -11.88 3.34 24.38
CA PRO A 376 -11.37 4.25 23.37
C PRO A 376 -12.43 4.77 22.42
N THR A 377 -12.21 5.99 21.93
CA THR A 377 -12.99 6.64 20.89
C THR A 377 -12.08 7.13 19.78
N LEU A 378 -12.63 7.52 18.61
CA LEU A 378 -11.83 8.03 17.48
C LEU A 378 -10.94 9.21 17.87
N SER A 379 -11.38 10.10 18.76
CA SER A 379 -10.61 11.23 19.26
C SER A 379 -9.34 10.84 20.04
N ASP A 380 -9.23 9.59 20.49
CA ASP A 380 -8.05 9.08 21.20
C ASP A 380 -6.94 8.62 20.26
N LEU A 381 -7.21 8.48 18.96
CA LEU A 381 -6.16 8.28 17.97
C LEU A 381 -5.25 9.50 17.95
N ARG A 382 -3.96 9.26 18.08
CA ARG A 382 -2.97 10.33 17.93
C ARG A 382 -2.99 10.79 16.47
N GLN A 383 -3.35 12.07 16.21
CA GLN A 383 -3.50 12.63 14.87
C GLN A 383 -4.69 12.01 14.09
N ALA A 384 -5.85 11.94 14.73
CA ALA A 384 -7.03 11.19 14.33
C ALA A 384 -7.57 11.50 12.93
N GLY A 385 -7.48 12.76 12.47
CA GLY A 385 -8.22 13.21 11.28
C GLY A 385 -7.88 12.42 10.00
N ALA A 386 -6.61 12.28 9.67
CA ALA A 386 -6.20 11.59 8.44
C ALA A 386 -6.44 10.08 8.52
N ILE A 387 -6.05 9.43 9.62
CA ILE A 387 -6.27 8.00 9.82
C ILE A 387 -7.76 7.67 9.77
N GLU A 388 -8.59 8.52 10.39
CA GLU A 388 -10.03 8.36 10.35
C GLU A 388 -10.58 8.51 8.92
N GLN A 389 -10.09 9.48 8.15
CA GLN A 389 -10.54 9.69 6.77
C GLN A 389 -10.13 8.54 5.84
N ASP A 390 -8.89 8.09 5.91
CA ASP A 390 -8.30 7.10 5.01
C ASP A 390 -8.79 5.68 5.30
N ALA A 391 -9.02 5.34 6.59
CA ALA A 391 -9.41 4.00 6.98
C ALA A 391 -10.85 3.65 6.55
N TYR A 392 -11.02 2.42 6.05
CA TYR A 392 -12.32 1.80 5.83
C TYR A 392 -12.99 1.43 7.16
N ALA A 393 -12.23 0.84 8.07
CA ALA A 393 -12.70 0.51 9.41
C ALA A 393 -11.64 0.82 10.46
N VAL A 394 -12.09 1.22 11.65
CA VAL A 394 -11.25 1.51 12.82
C VAL A 394 -11.78 0.75 14.02
N GLY A 395 -11.00 -0.18 14.53
CA GLY A 395 -11.26 -0.98 15.72
C GLY A 395 -10.28 -0.69 16.85
N PHE A 396 -10.76 -0.68 18.07
CA PHE A 396 -9.97 -0.46 19.26
C PHE A 396 -9.93 -1.72 20.14
N VAL A 397 -8.72 -2.16 20.46
CA VAL A 397 -8.54 -3.23 21.47
C VAL A 397 -8.67 -2.65 22.85
N TYR A 398 -9.60 -3.19 23.61
CA TYR A 398 -9.83 -2.79 25.00
C TYR A 398 -9.86 -4.01 25.92
N ARG A 399 -9.18 -3.91 27.05
CA ARG A 399 -9.14 -4.95 28.10
C ARG A 399 -9.43 -4.31 29.44
N PRO A 400 -10.64 -4.53 30.00
CA PRO A 400 -11.04 -3.89 31.26
C PRO A 400 -10.17 -4.32 32.45
N GLU A 401 -9.68 -5.56 32.47
CA GLU A 401 -8.78 -6.08 33.50
C GLU A 401 -7.50 -5.24 33.65
N TYR A 402 -6.97 -4.69 32.55
CA TYR A 402 -5.76 -3.86 32.56
C TYR A 402 -5.89 -2.63 33.45
N TYR A 403 -7.09 -2.07 33.56
CA TYR A 403 -7.38 -0.86 34.31
C TYR A 403 -7.75 -1.14 35.78
N LEU A 404 -7.82 -2.40 36.17
CA LEU A 404 -8.13 -2.74 37.55
C LEU A 404 -7.00 -2.37 38.54
N GLY A 405 -5.76 -2.24 38.04
CA GLY A 405 -4.59 -1.94 38.84
C GLY A 405 -4.13 -3.12 39.72
N GLY A 406 -3.17 -2.86 40.55
CA GLY A 406 -2.67 -3.85 41.54
C GLY A 406 -3.63 -4.11 42.70
N GLU A 407 -3.39 -5.18 43.45
CA GLU A 407 -4.14 -5.46 44.67
C GLU A 407 -4.04 -4.26 45.64
N PRO A 408 -5.16 -3.82 46.26
CA PRO A 408 -5.15 -2.66 47.14
C PRO A 408 -4.17 -2.80 48.29
N GLU A 409 -3.30 -1.81 48.44
CA GLU A 409 -2.42 -1.69 49.60
C GLU A 409 -3.08 -0.87 50.71
N GLN A 410 -2.61 -1.05 51.94
CA GLN A 410 -3.13 -0.33 53.11
C GLN A 410 -2.80 1.15 53.00
N LYS A 411 -3.83 2.01 53.13
CA LYS A 411 -3.66 3.46 53.18
C LYS A 411 -3.39 3.91 54.63
N ASP A 412 -2.71 5.06 54.78
CA ASP A 412 -2.47 5.63 56.10
C ASP A 412 -3.78 5.87 56.84
N GLY A 413 -3.86 5.31 58.10
CA GLY A 413 -5.06 5.39 58.92
C GLY A 413 -6.20 4.45 58.55
N GLU A 414 -6.03 3.55 57.59
CA GLU A 414 -7.04 2.56 57.21
C GLU A 414 -7.06 1.37 58.16
N THR A 415 -8.25 0.97 58.62
CA THR A 415 -8.43 -0.27 59.41
C THR A 415 -8.26 -1.51 58.53
N ARG A 416 -7.83 -2.63 59.15
CA ARG A 416 -7.67 -3.92 58.44
C ARG A 416 -8.97 -4.39 57.80
N ASP A 417 -10.10 -4.25 58.46
CA ASP A 417 -11.40 -4.68 57.94
C ASP A 417 -11.77 -3.92 56.64
N LYS A 418 -11.44 -2.63 56.56
CA LYS A 418 -11.64 -1.84 55.33
C LYS A 418 -10.71 -2.28 54.22
N LEU A 419 -9.44 -2.56 54.50
CA LEU A 419 -8.50 -3.09 53.56
C LEU A 419 -8.97 -4.45 53.01
N ASP A 420 -9.38 -5.36 53.89
CA ASP A 420 -9.84 -6.70 53.51
C ASP A 420 -11.10 -6.65 52.67
N SER A 421 -12.06 -5.77 52.98
CA SER A 421 -13.22 -5.51 52.11
C SER A 421 -12.86 -4.97 50.73
N ARG A 422 -11.89 -4.06 50.66
CA ARG A 422 -11.40 -3.53 49.36
C ARG A 422 -10.68 -4.62 48.55
N ARG A 423 -9.89 -5.47 49.23
CA ARG A 423 -9.22 -6.60 48.57
C ARG A 423 -10.21 -7.63 48.06
N GLU A 424 -11.24 -7.94 48.83
CA GLU A 424 -12.31 -8.86 48.40
C GLU A 424 -13.05 -8.31 47.17
N THR A 425 -13.46 -7.05 47.20
CA THR A 425 -14.10 -6.38 46.03
C THR A 425 -13.16 -6.38 44.83
N TRP A 426 -11.87 -6.14 45.02
CA TRP A 426 -10.90 -6.16 43.94
C TRP A 426 -10.73 -7.58 43.38
N ARG A 427 -10.67 -8.62 44.21
CA ARG A 427 -10.58 -10.02 43.77
C ARG A 427 -11.81 -10.45 42.97
N GLN A 428 -13.01 -10.14 43.46
CA GLN A 428 -14.26 -10.39 42.71
C GLN A 428 -14.24 -9.74 41.35
N ARG A 429 -13.87 -8.46 41.27
CA ARG A 429 -13.76 -7.74 40.00
C ARG A 429 -12.68 -8.33 39.10
N LYS A 430 -11.56 -8.75 39.66
CA LYS A 430 -10.49 -9.37 38.89
C LYS A 430 -10.96 -10.68 38.26
N ASP A 431 -11.66 -11.51 39.00
CA ASP A 431 -12.21 -12.77 38.53
C ASP A 431 -13.28 -12.55 37.45
N GLU A 432 -14.15 -11.55 37.67
CA GLU A 432 -15.15 -11.15 36.64
C GLU A 432 -14.55 -10.66 35.34
N LEU A 433 -13.44 -9.92 35.39
CA LEU A 433 -12.81 -9.30 34.23
C LEU A 433 -11.70 -10.14 33.63
N ALA A 434 -11.28 -11.20 34.31
CA ALA A 434 -10.16 -12.04 33.88
C ALA A 434 -10.33 -12.50 32.43
N GLY A 435 -9.36 -12.20 31.61
CA GLY A 435 -9.33 -12.57 30.19
C GLY A 435 -10.36 -11.86 29.28
N LYS A 436 -11.29 -11.07 29.80
CA LYS A 436 -12.24 -10.34 28.94
C LYS A 436 -11.54 -9.29 28.10
N ALA A 437 -11.89 -9.26 26.82
CA ALA A 437 -11.40 -8.27 25.88
C ALA A 437 -12.52 -7.85 24.94
N GLU A 438 -12.41 -6.65 24.40
CA GLU A 438 -13.36 -6.08 23.48
C GLU A 438 -12.59 -5.57 22.26
N MET A 439 -13.14 -5.79 21.05
CA MET A 439 -12.82 -5.03 19.85
C MET A 439 -13.95 -4.06 19.60
N ILE A 440 -13.68 -2.78 19.80
CA ILE A 440 -14.67 -1.70 19.71
C ILE A 440 -14.51 -1.04 18.33
N TRP A 441 -15.41 -1.35 17.41
CA TRP A 441 -15.44 -0.76 16.08
C TRP A 441 -16.16 0.58 16.11
N GLN A 442 -15.39 1.66 15.98
CA GLN A 442 -15.94 3.03 15.99
C GLN A 442 -16.24 3.55 14.59
N LYS A 443 -15.65 2.94 13.57
CA LYS A 443 -15.89 3.25 12.16
C LYS A 443 -15.90 1.96 11.35
N VAL A 444 -16.93 1.81 10.52
CA VAL A 444 -17.03 0.82 9.43
C VAL A 444 -17.80 1.51 8.31
N ARG A 445 -17.18 1.72 7.13
CA ARG A 445 -17.81 2.54 6.05
C ARG A 445 -19.12 1.96 5.54
N ASP A 446 -19.12 0.65 5.25
CA ASP A 446 -20.29 -0.03 4.67
C ASP A 446 -20.95 -0.98 5.69
N GLY A 447 -20.78 -0.70 7.00
CA GLY A 447 -21.32 -1.49 8.09
C GLY A 447 -21.63 -0.65 9.33
N GLU A 448 -22.08 -1.31 10.38
CA GLU A 448 -22.42 -0.65 11.64
C GLU A 448 -21.26 -0.69 12.63
N PRO A 449 -20.96 0.44 13.32
CA PRO A 449 -20.11 0.43 14.51
C PRO A 449 -20.65 -0.53 15.56
N GLY A 450 -19.80 -1.02 16.45
CA GLY A 450 -20.25 -1.92 17.51
C GLY A 450 -19.09 -2.55 18.23
N THR A 451 -19.38 -3.44 19.17
CA THR A 451 -18.39 -4.10 20.02
C THR A 451 -18.46 -5.60 19.86
N ASP A 452 -17.34 -6.21 19.54
CA ASP A 452 -17.19 -7.65 19.51
C ASP A 452 -16.45 -8.10 20.76
N HIS A 453 -17.03 -9.06 21.47
CA HIS A 453 -16.43 -9.60 22.70
C HIS A 453 -15.43 -10.70 22.36
N LEU A 454 -14.29 -10.66 23.00
CA LEU A 454 -13.19 -11.59 22.86
C LEU A 454 -12.70 -12.07 24.21
N TRP A 455 -11.94 -13.14 24.19
CA TRP A 455 -11.19 -13.64 25.31
C TRP A 455 -9.68 -13.48 25.05
N PHE A 456 -8.94 -12.90 25.97
CA PHE A 456 -7.48 -12.74 25.89
C PHE A 456 -6.77 -13.67 26.85
N ASP A 457 -5.97 -14.58 26.32
CA ASP A 457 -5.07 -15.42 27.09
C ASP A 457 -3.72 -14.71 27.31
N GLY A 458 -3.50 -14.19 28.49
CA GLY A 458 -2.29 -13.45 28.84
C GLY A 458 -0.99 -14.23 28.67
N PRO A 459 -0.88 -15.49 29.21
CA PRO A 459 0.30 -16.33 29.08
C PRO A 459 0.79 -16.55 27.64
N THR A 460 -0.11 -16.72 26.68
CA THR A 460 0.22 -16.93 25.27
C THR A 460 0.03 -15.68 24.40
N ALA A 461 -0.48 -14.59 24.99
CA ALA A 461 -0.82 -13.33 24.32
C ALA A 461 -1.72 -13.52 23.09
N THR A 462 -2.76 -14.35 23.20
CA THR A 462 -3.69 -14.68 22.12
C THR A 462 -5.11 -14.22 22.41
N PHE A 463 -5.81 -13.80 21.34
CA PHE A 463 -7.24 -13.54 21.39
C PHE A 463 -8.03 -14.75 20.86
N ARG A 464 -9.18 -15.00 21.46
CA ARG A 464 -10.13 -16.05 21.03
C ARG A 464 -11.55 -15.49 21.09
N GLU A 465 -12.42 -16.01 20.23
CA GLU A 465 -13.85 -15.74 20.35
C GLU A 465 -14.43 -16.50 21.55
N PRO A 466 -15.45 -15.95 22.23
CA PRO A 466 -16.21 -16.70 23.22
C PRO A 466 -16.80 -17.97 22.60
N GLN A 467 -16.74 -19.07 23.33
CA GLN A 467 -17.36 -20.34 22.91
C GLN A 467 -18.87 -20.27 23.00
#